data_6e583aeb6f21478adefd742ce7fc6593
#
_entry.id   6e583aeb6f21478adefd742ce7fc6593
#
_cell.length_a   1.000
_cell.length_b   1.000
_cell.length_c   1.000
_cell.angle_alpha   90.00
_cell.angle_beta   90.00
_cell.angle_gamma   90.00
#
_symmetry.space_group_name_H-M   'P 1'
#
loop_
_entity.id
_entity.type
_entity.pdbx_description
1 polymer ?
#
loop_
_entity_poly.entity_id
_entity_poly.type
_entity_poly.pdbx_seq_one_letter_code
_entity_poly.pdbx_strand_id
1 'polypeptide(L)'
;MILEYEGYQFVGAVSGQDGLTTIQRERPDAVLLDIKMPGMDGMEVLRKLHALDESLPVIMISGHGSTATTVEAIKSGAVDYFEKPLSTERVIVTLRNVLKQSELSAENRDLKVAMESRYEIVGQSPALRGVLESVQRSAPTNATVLLLGESGVGKELVARTIHRNSPRSGQRFVQVNCAAIPEELIESELFGHEKGSFTGATEKQVGKFEQADRGTIFLDEVGDMSQKT
;
A
#
# COMPACT_ATOMS: atom_id res chain seq x y z
N MET A 1 -10.51 -16.17 -28.77
CA MET A 1 -10.52 -15.44 -30.06
C MET A 1 -10.39 -13.93 -29.91
N ILE A 2 -11.29 -13.16 -29.26
CA ILE A 2 -11.13 -11.70 -29.14
C ILE A 2 -9.97 -11.34 -28.20
N LEU A 3 -9.87 -11.99 -27.06
CA LEU A 3 -8.79 -11.75 -26.08
C LEU A 3 -7.42 -12.12 -26.66
N GLU A 4 -7.33 -13.19 -27.42
CA GLU A 4 -6.08 -13.62 -28.09
C GLU A 4 -5.63 -12.62 -29.17
N TYR A 5 -6.58 -12.03 -29.90
CA TYR A 5 -6.27 -10.97 -30.89
C TYR A 5 -5.67 -9.72 -30.22
N GLU A 6 -6.08 -9.40 -29.00
CA GLU A 6 -5.55 -8.32 -28.18
C GLU A 6 -4.28 -8.72 -27.38
N GLY A 7 -3.76 -9.91 -27.62
CA GLY A 7 -2.51 -10.41 -27.02
C GLY A 7 -2.65 -11.03 -25.63
N TYR A 8 -3.89 -11.31 -25.17
CA TYR A 8 -4.12 -12.01 -23.90
C TYR A 8 -4.09 -13.52 -24.09
N GLN A 9 -3.46 -14.23 -23.17
CA GLN A 9 -3.62 -15.69 -23.05
C GLN A 9 -4.94 -15.99 -22.33
N PHE A 10 -5.64 -17.01 -22.78
CA PHE A 10 -6.96 -17.37 -22.27
C PHE A 10 -7.00 -18.84 -21.88
N VAL A 11 -7.46 -19.10 -20.67
CA VAL A 11 -7.75 -20.46 -20.17
C VAL A 11 -9.21 -20.49 -19.68
N GLY A 12 -9.99 -21.46 -20.16
CA GLY A 12 -11.40 -21.61 -19.80
C GLY A 12 -11.63 -22.77 -18.83
N ALA A 13 -12.65 -22.62 -17.99
CA ALA A 13 -13.18 -23.67 -17.11
C ALA A 13 -14.70 -23.79 -17.31
N VAL A 14 -15.23 -25.02 -17.21
CA VAL A 14 -16.64 -25.31 -17.47
C VAL A 14 -17.53 -25.34 -16.22
N SER A 15 -16.92 -25.28 -15.05
CA SER A 15 -17.63 -25.25 -13.76
C SER A 15 -16.84 -24.47 -12.72
N GLY A 16 -17.50 -24.05 -11.65
CA GLY A 16 -16.84 -23.33 -10.54
C GLY A 16 -15.73 -24.12 -9.89
N GLN A 17 -15.91 -25.44 -9.68
CA GLN A 17 -14.88 -26.31 -9.09
C GLN A 17 -13.66 -26.47 -10.01
N ASP A 18 -13.89 -26.66 -11.32
CA ASP A 18 -12.83 -26.73 -12.32
C ASP A 18 -12.09 -25.39 -12.42
N GLY A 19 -12.81 -24.26 -12.37
CA GLY A 19 -12.25 -22.91 -12.33
C GLY A 19 -11.30 -22.70 -11.15
N LEU A 20 -11.70 -23.08 -9.93
CA LEU A 20 -10.84 -22.97 -8.75
C LEU A 20 -9.55 -23.78 -8.90
N THR A 21 -9.62 -25.00 -9.44
CA THR A 21 -8.46 -25.85 -9.68
C THR A 21 -7.54 -25.24 -10.75
N THR A 22 -8.14 -24.74 -11.83
CA THR A 22 -7.42 -24.09 -12.93
C THR A 22 -6.70 -22.83 -12.48
N ILE A 23 -7.34 -21.98 -11.67
CA ILE A 23 -6.73 -20.75 -11.13
C ILE A 23 -5.51 -21.07 -10.26
N GLN A 24 -5.59 -22.11 -9.43
CA GLN A 24 -4.44 -22.53 -8.59
C GLN A 24 -3.26 -23.03 -9.42
N ARG A 25 -3.53 -23.71 -10.54
CA ARG A 25 -2.51 -24.26 -11.44
C ARG A 25 -1.90 -23.21 -12.34
N GLU A 26 -2.73 -22.43 -13.01
CA GLU A 26 -2.32 -21.50 -14.08
C GLU A 26 -1.99 -20.08 -13.57
N ARG A 27 -2.48 -19.72 -12.37
CA ARG A 27 -2.28 -18.39 -11.73
C ARG A 27 -2.55 -17.23 -12.69
N PRO A 28 -3.78 -17.07 -13.18
CA PRO A 28 -4.11 -16.01 -14.12
C PRO A 28 -4.02 -14.63 -13.46
N ASP A 29 -3.74 -13.60 -14.27
CA ASP A 29 -3.67 -12.20 -13.82
C ASP A 29 -5.05 -11.57 -13.58
N ALA A 30 -6.13 -12.14 -14.14
CA ALA A 30 -7.51 -11.74 -13.91
C ALA A 30 -8.48 -12.88 -14.20
N VAL A 31 -9.66 -12.84 -13.60
CA VAL A 31 -10.72 -13.83 -13.78
C VAL A 31 -12.00 -13.15 -14.28
N LEU A 32 -12.56 -13.69 -15.36
CA LEU A 32 -13.93 -13.40 -15.80
C LEU A 32 -14.83 -14.53 -15.32
N LEU A 33 -15.78 -14.24 -14.43
CA LEU A 33 -16.55 -15.23 -13.70
C LEU A 33 -18.06 -15.05 -13.95
N ASP A 34 -18.68 -16.04 -14.58
CA ASP A 34 -20.14 -16.04 -14.71
C ASP A 34 -20.81 -16.33 -13.37
N ILE A 35 -21.87 -15.63 -13.05
CA ILE A 35 -22.67 -15.89 -11.87
C ILE A 35 -23.40 -17.23 -11.98
N LYS A 36 -24.07 -17.47 -13.12
CA LYS A 36 -24.87 -18.66 -13.32
C LYS A 36 -24.04 -19.79 -13.94
N MET A 37 -23.54 -20.67 -13.11
CA MET A 37 -22.82 -21.86 -13.55
C MET A 37 -23.43 -23.14 -12.97
N PRO A 38 -23.28 -24.29 -13.65
CA PRO A 38 -23.69 -25.58 -13.10
C PRO A 38 -22.92 -25.92 -11.82
N GLY A 39 -23.64 -26.42 -10.80
CA GLY A 39 -23.06 -26.85 -9.53
C GLY A 39 -22.79 -25.68 -8.59
N MET A 40 -21.54 -25.18 -8.53
CA MET A 40 -21.16 -24.07 -7.65
C MET A 40 -21.49 -22.73 -8.30
N ASP A 41 -22.24 -21.88 -7.58
CA ASP A 41 -22.59 -20.52 -8.01
C ASP A 41 -21.35 -19.62 -8.07
N GLY A 42 -21.31 -18.72 -9.06
CA GLY A 42 -20.24 -17.74 -9.24
C GLY A 42 -19.97 -16.86 -8.03
N MET A 43 -21.01 -16.52 -7.25
CA MET A 43 -20.83 -15.78 -5.99
C MET A 43 -20.09 -16.60 -4.93
N GLU A 44 -20.32 -17.90 -4.86
CA GLU A 44 -19.57 -18.80 -3.97
C GLU A 44 -18.12 -18.94 -4.42
N VAL A 45 -17.87 -19.05 -5.74
CA VAL A 45 -16.52 -19.07 -6.31
C VAL A 45 -15.78 -17.77 -5.97
N LEU A 46 -16.42 -16.61 -6.16
CA LEU A 46 -15.85 -15.31 -5.84
C LEU A 46 -15.39 -15.23 -4.37
N ARG A 47 -16.24 -15.63 -3.43
CA ARG A 47 -15.90 -15.63 -2.00
C ARG A 47 -14.72 -16.54 -1.68
N LYS A 48 -14.65 -17.71 -2.32
CA LYS A 48 -13.52 -18.64 -2.15
C LYS A 48 -12.23 -18.08 -2.75
N LEU A 49 -12.30 -17.46 -3.93
CA LEU A 49 -11.14 -16.81 -4.56
C LEU A 49 -10.62 -15.67 -3.72
N HIS A 50 -11.49 -14.78 -3.27
CA HIS A 50 -11.11 -13.64 -2.44
C HIS A 50 -10.49 -14.07 -1.10
N ALA A 51 -10.95 -15.18 -0.51
CA ALA A 51 -10.34 -15.76 0.69
C ALA A 51 -8.97 -16.43 0.44
N LEU A 52 -8.70 -16.91 -0.78
CA LEU A 52 -7.43 -17.52 -1.18
C LEU A 52 -6.41 -16.48 -1.62
N ASP A 53 -6.84 -15.50 -2.39
CA ASP A 53 -6.00 -14.42 -2.92
C ASP A 53 -6.86 -13.15 -3.14
N GLU A 54 -6.83 -12.26 -2.17
CA GLU A 54 -7.52 -10.97 -2.22
C GLU A 54 -7.00 -10.06 -3.35
N SER A 55 -5.78 -10.31 -3.84
CA SER A 55 -5.16 -9.51 -4.88
C SER A 55 -5.53 -9.92 -6.31
N LEU A 56 -6.12 -11.11 -6.50
CA LEU A 56 -6.55 -11.60 -7.80
C LEU A 56 -7.82 -10.86 -8.25
N PRO A 57 -7.78 -10.05 -9.31
CA PRO A 57 -8.95 -9.32 -9.75
C PRO A 57 -9.97 -10.25 -10.40
N VAL A 58 -11.20 -10.21 -9.89
CA VAL A 58 -12.33 -10.98 -10.42
C VAL A 58 -13.39 -10.01 -10.96
N ILE A 59 -13.75 -10.19 -12.24
CA ILE A 59 -14.81 -9.46 -12.91
C ILE A 59 -16.01 -10.39 -13.07
N MET A 60 -17.14 -10.03 -12.50
CA MET A 60 -18.35 -10.83 -12.57
C MET A 60 -19.11 -10.60 -13.87
N ILE A 61 -19.72 -11.68 -14.40
CA ILE A 61 -20.55 -11.63 -15.60
C ILE A 61 -21.94 -12.19 -15.26
N SER A 62 -23.02 -11.52 -15.71
CA SER A 62 -24.38 -12.01 -15.49
C SER A 62 -25.28 -11.81 -16.72
N GLY A 63 -26.19 -12.74 -16.91
CA GLY A 63 -27.25 -12.61 -17.95
C GLY A 63 -28.49 -11.84 -17.49
N HIS A 64 -28.68 -11.65 -16.17
CA HIS A 64 -29.80 -10.91 -15.56
C HIS A 64 -29.27 -10.25 -14.28
N GLY A 65 -28.71 -9.06 -14.41
CA GLY A 65 -28.20 -8.29 -13.28
C GLY A 65 -29.30 -7.45 -12.64
N SER A 66 -29.65 -7.75 -11.37
CA SER A 66 -30.31 -6.72 -10.57
C SER A 66 -29.22 -5.83 -9.94
N THR A 67 -29.57 -4.57 -9.67
CA THR A 67 -28.68 -3.65 -8.95
C THR A 67 -28.22 -4.27 -7.61
N ALA A 68 -29.07 -5.06 -6.96
CA ALA A 68 -28.77 -5.76 -5.72
C ALA A 68 -27.63 -6.79 -5.90
N THR A 69 -27.67 -7.60 -6.96
CA THR A 69 -26.64 -8.61 -7.27
C THR A 69 -25.30 -7.96 -7.60
N THR A 70 -25.32 -6.85 -8.35
CA THR A 70 -24.10 -6.06 -8.65
C THR A 70 -23.46 -5.54 -7.38
N VAL A 71 -24.24 -4.93 -6.49
CA VAL A 71 -23.76 -4.39 -5.21
C VAL A 71 -23.20 -5.52 -4.31
N GLU A 72 -23.86 -6.68 -4.28
CA GLU A 72 -23.37 -7.84 -3.52
C GLU A 72 -22.04 -8.35 -4.09
N ALA A 73 -21.89 -8.45 -5.39
CA ALA A 73 -20.64 -8.89 -6.04
C ALA A 73 -19.47 -7.96 -5.69
N ILE A 74 -19.65 -6.64 -5.82
CA ILE A 74 -18.61 -5.66 -5.46
C ILE A 74 -18.26 -5.74 -3.97
N LYS A 75 -19.27 -5.84 -3.08
CA LYS A 75 -19.03 -6.03 -1.63
C LYS A 75 -18.31 -7.33 -1.30
N SER A 76 -18.45 -8.35 -2.14
CA SER A 76 -17.78 -9.65 -2.00
C SER A 76 -16.39 -9.71 -2.62
N GLY A 77 -15.86 -8.58 -3.11
CA GLY A 77 -14.50 -8.47 -3.63
C GLY A 77 -14.36 -8.52 -5.17
N ALA A 78 -15.47 -8.47 -5.92
CA ALA A 78 -15.37 -8.28 -7.37
C ALA A 78 -14.89 -6.85 -7.69
N VAL A 79 -13.99 -6.73 -8.67
CA VAL A 79 -13.45 -5.43 -9.12
C VAL A 79 -14.37 -4.73 -10.12
N ASP A 80 -15.15 -5.48 -10.89
CA ASP A 80 -16.16 -4.95 -11.80
C ASP A 80 -17.25 -6.01 -12.10
N TYR A 81 -18.28 -5.59 -12.82
CA TYR A 81 -19.44 -6.38 -13.15
C TYR A 81 -19.91 -6.10 -14.56
N PHE A 82 -20.16 -7.15 -15.36
CA PHE A 82 -20.69 -7.06 -16.72
C PHE A 82 -22.05 -7.71 -16.84
N GLU A 83 -22.93 -7.06 -17.58
CA GLU A 83 -24.21 -7.63 -17.99
C GLU A 83 -24.13 -8.14 -19.43
N LYS A 84 -24.67 -9.33 -19.69
CA LYS A 84 -24.79 -9.88 -21.06
C LYS A 84 -25.90 -9.15 -21.84
N PRO A 85 -25.69 -8.83 -23.13
CA PRO A 85 -24.56 -9.21 -23.97
C PRO A 85 -23.30 -8.39 -23.69
N LEU A 86 -22.13 -9.06 -23.71
CA LEU A 86 -20.85 -8.42 -23.44
C LEU A 86 -20.43 -7.53 -24.62
N SER A 87 -20.13 -6.27 -24.35
CA SER A 87 -19.41 -5.41 -25.29
C SER A 87 -17.93 -5.75 -25.29
N THR A 88 -17.39 -6.13 -26.43
CA THR A 88 -15.97 -6.42 -26.61
C THR A 88 -15.09 -5.27 -26.15
N GLU A 89 -15.41 -4.05 -26.58
CA GLU A 89 -14.63 -2.86 -26.21
C GLU A 89 -14.61 -2.65 -24.70
N ARG A 90 -15.76 -2.80 -24.03
CA ARG A 90 -15.87 -2.64 -22.60
C ARG A 90 -15.03 -3.69 -21.85
N VAL A 91 -15.08 -4.96 -22.28
CA VAL A 91 -14.29 -6.04 -21.68
C VAL A 91 -12.79 -5.74 -21.79
N ILE A 92 -12.32 -5.35 -22.98
CA ILE A 92 -10.89 -5.06 -23.22
C ILE A 92 -10.43 -3.85 -22.41
N VAL A 93 -11.20 -2.75 -22.40
CA VAL A 93 -10.84 -1.55 -21.62
C VAL A 93 -10.79 -1.84 -20.13
N THR A 94 -11.78 -2.57 -19.62
CA THR A 94 -11.80 -2.93 -18.19
C THR A 94 -10.65 -3.86 -17.83
N LEU A 95 -10.39 -4.91 -18.63
CA LEU A 95 -9.25 -5.81 -18.38
C LEU A 95 -7.92 -5.04 -18.38
N ARG A 96 -7.69 -4.18 -19.35
CA ARG A 96 -6.48 -3.36 -19.42
C ARG A 96 -6.30 -2.50 -18.17
N ASN A 97 -7.36 -1.84 -17.70
CA ASN A 97 -7.32 -1.00 -16.51
C ASN A 97 -7.06 -1.82 -15.25
N VAL A 98 -7.74 -2.94 -15.10
CA VAL A 98 -7.63 -3.83 -13.94
C VAL A 98 -6.23 -4.45 -13.86
N LEU A 99 -5.69 -4.96 -14.98
CA LEU A 99 -4.35 -5.53 -15.05
C LEU A 99 -3.28 -4.47 -14.74
N LYS A 100 -3.40 -3.27 -15.32
CA LYS A 100 -2.47 -2.17 -15.03
C LYS A 100 -2.51 -1.75 -13.56
N GLN A 101 -3.69 -1.71 -12.94
CA GLN A 101 -3.81 -1.40 -11.51
C GLN A 101 -3.20 -2.49 -10.64
N SER A 102 -3.38 -3.77 -11.00
CA SER A 102 -2.76 -4.91 -10.31
C SER A 102 -1.24 -4.85 -10.41
N GLU A 103 -0.69 -4.59 -11.59
CA GLU A 103 0.76 -4.42 -11.83
C GLU A 103 1.35 -3.30 -10.96
N LEU A 104 0.74 -2.10 -10.98
CA LEU A 104 1.17 -0.98 -10.16
C LEU A 104 1.10 -1.28 -8.65
N SER A 105 0.09 -2.05 -8.23
CA SER A 105 -0.06 -2.46 -6.83
C SER A 105 0.99 -3.49 -6.43
N ALA A 106 1.37 -4.40 -7.33
CA ALA A 106 2.45 -5.37 -7.13
C ALA A 106 3.81 -4.66 -7.07
N GLU A 107 4.11 -3.78 -8.04
CA GLU A 107 5.33 -2.98 -8.05
C GLU A 107 5.48 -2.13 -6.77
N ASN A 108 4.40 -1.50 -6.33
CA ASN A 108 4.40 -0.72 -5.08
C ASN A 108 4.68 -1.60 -3.86
N ARG A 109 4.15 -2.84 -3.84
CA ARG A 109 4.43 -3.84 -2.79
C ARG A 109 5.91 -4.23 -2.79
N ASP A 110 6.46 -4.54 -3.95
CA ASP A 110 7.85 -4.95 -4.10
C ASP A 110 8.82 -3.82 -3.72
N LEU A 111 8.51 -2.60 -4.12
CA LEU A 111 9.27 -1.41 -3.71
C LEU A 111 9.22 -1.20 -2.20
N LYS A 112 8.06 -1.38 -1.56
CA LYS A 112 7.93 -1.30 -0.10
C LYS A 112 8.77 -2.37 0.58
N VAL A 113 8.69 -3.62 0.15
CA VAL A 113 9.50 -4.72 0.70
C VAL A 113 10.99 -4.46 0.52
N ALA A 114 11.42 -4.01 -0.66
CA ALA A 114 12.82 -3.66 -0.93
C ALA A 114 13.30 -2.46 -0.08
N MET A 115 12.45 -1.47 0.15
CA MET A 115 12.75 -0.37 1.06
C MET A 115 12.84 -0.84 2.52
N GLU A 116 11.93 -1.70 2.95
CA GLU A 116 11.89 -2.22 4.32
C GLU A 116 13.10 -3.10 4.64
N SER A 117 13.56 -3.92 3.70
CA SER A 117 14.74 -4.77 3.88
C SER A 117 16.04 -3.96 4.09
N ARG A 118 16.13 -2.75 3.54
CA ARG A 118 17.28 -1.84 3.77
C ARG A 118 17.39 -1.35 5.21
N TYR A 119 16.29 -1.38 5.95
CA TYR A 119 16.19 -0.87 7.32
C TYR A 119 15.99 -1.97 8.35
N GLU A 120 16.37 -3.20 8.01
CA GLU A 120 16.33 -4.31 8.95
C GLU A 120 17.53 -4.23 9.93
N ILE A 121 17.23 -4.28 11.22
CA ILE A 121 18.27 -4.32 12.25
C ILE A 121 18.79 -5.75 12.36
N VAL A 122 20.03 -5.96 11.96
CA VAL A 122 20.70 -7.27 12.03
C VAL A 122 21.69 -7.29 13.20
N GLY A 123 21.57 -8.27 14.10
CA GLY A 123 22.48 -8.45 15.21
C GLY A 123 21.88 -9.22 16.38
N GLN A 124 22.75 -9.72 17.28
CA GLN A 124 22.35 -10.55 18.43
C GLN A 124 23.02 -10.13 19.74
N SER A 125 23.70 -8.96 19.79
CA SER A 125 24.37 -8.51 21.01
C SER A 125 23.34 -8.25 22.12
N PRO A 126 23.74 -8.42 23.40
CA PRO A 126 22.87 -8.12 24.56
C PRO A 126 22.38 -6.67 24.56
N ALA A 127 23.25 -5.73 24.18
CA ALA A 127 22.89 -4.30 24.08
C ALA A 127 21.79 -4.07 23.05
N LEU A 128 21.90 -4.69 21.87
CA LEU A 128 20.89 -4.57 20.82
C LEU A 128 19.54 -5.18 21.23
N ARG A 129 19.57 -6.32 21.95
CA ARG A 129 18.35 -6.93 22.50
C ARG A 129 17.62 -5.97 23.44
N GLY A 130 18.32 -5.29 24.33
CA GLY A 130 17.76 -4.28 25.24
C GLY A 130 17.11 -3.10 24.47
N VAL A 131 17.72 -2.67 23.36
CA VAL A 131 17.13 -1.66 22.46
C VAL A 131 15.84 -2.19 21.82
N LEU A 132 15.86 -3.40 21.26
CA LEU A 132 14.69 -4.01 20.61
C LEU A 132 13.52 -4.25 21.59
N GLU A 133 13.81 -4.65 22.84
CA GLU A 133 12.81 -4.74 23.90
C GLU A 133 12.19 -3.37 24.23
N SER A 134 12.99 -2.31 24.23
CA SER A 134 12.51 -0.95 24.45
C SER A 134 11.63 -0.47 23.28
N VAL A 135 12.01 -0.82 22.05
CA VAL A 135 11.19 -0.59 20.84
C VAL A 135 9.84 -1.29 20.98
N GLN A 136 9.81 -2.57 21.34
CA GLN A 136 8.55 -3.32 21.48
C GLN A 136 7.61 -2.72 22.53
N ARG A 137 8.16 -2.14 23.60
CA ARG A 137 7.36 -1.48 24.65
C ARG A 137 6.86 -0.10 24.23
N SER A 138 7.65 0.67 23.48
CA SER A 138 7.31 2.04 23.12
C SER A 138 6.45 2.15 21.85
N ALA A 139 6.68 1.28 20.87
CA ALA A 139 6.02 1.34 19.58
C ALA A 139 4.48 1.31 19.62
N PRO A 140 3.82 0.50 20.47
CA PRO A 140 2.35 0.50 20.56
C PRO A 140 1.75 1.76 21.20
N THR A 141 2.58 2.64 21.75
CA THR A 141 2.13 3.83 22.50
C THR A 141 2.16 5.09 21.62
N ASN A 142 1.51 6.17 22.11
CA ASN A 142 1.62 7.50 21.51
C ASN A 142 2.71 8.37 22.18
N ALA A 143 3.64 7.77 22.93
CA ALA A 143 4.67 8.50 23.60
C ALA A 143 5.71 9.06 22.61
N THR A 144 6.20 10.26 22.90
CA THR A 144 7.40 10.77 22.22
C THR A 144 8.63 9.99 22.71
N VAL A 145 9.45 9.52 21.76
CA VAL A 145 10.63 8.73 22.03
C VAL A 145 11.89 9.56 21.73
N LEU A 146 12.80 9.67 22.69
CA LEU A 146 14.12 10.25 22.49
C LEU A 146 15.13 9.15 22.27
N LEU A 147 15.84 9.17 21.12
CA LEU A 147 16.91 8.25 20.78
C LEU A 147 18.27 8.92 21.06
N LEU A 148 19.02 8.36 21.99
CA LEU A 148 20.36 8.85 22.35
C LEU A 148 21.43 7.89 21.79
N GLY A 149 22.49 8.44 21.23
CA GLY A 149 23.62 7.69 20.71
C GLY A 149 24.51 8.52 19.79
N GLU A 150 25.72 8.06 19.56
CA GLU A 150 26.68 8.68 18.63
C GLU A 150 26.13 8.78 17.20
N SER A 151 26.75 9.64 16.38
CA SER A 151 26.40 9.69 14.95
C SER A 151 26.76 8.36 14.28
N GLY A 152 25.91 7.90 13.35
CA GLY A 152 26.14 6.66 12.60
C GLY A 152 25.81 5.35 13.31
N VAL A 153 25.43 5.33 14.59
CA VAL A 153 25.10 4.08 15.33
C VAL A 153 23.77 3.43 14.93
N GLY A 154 23.03 4.03 14.01
CA GLY A 154 21.77 3.46 13.51
C GLY A 154 20.50 3.98 14.19
N LYS A 155 20.50 5.20 14.74
CA LYS A 155 19.30 5.85 15.32
C LYS A 155 18.11 5.86 14.36
N GLU A 156 18.33 6.11 13.06
CA GLU A 156 17.31 6.04 12.02
C GLU A 156 16.67 4.65 11.92
N LEU A 157 17.48 3.57 11.95
CA LEU A 157 16.98 2.19 11.91
C LEU A 157 16.06 1.90 13.09
N VAL A 158 16.42 2.38 14.29
CA VAL A 158 15.58 2.25 15.48
C VAL A 158 14.28 3.04 15.33
N ALA A 159 14.34 4.30 14.86
CA ALA A 159 13.15 5.12 14.65
C ALA A 159 12.18 4.49 13.64
N ARG A 160 12.69 3.96 12.53
CA ARG A 160 11.89 3.23 11.53
C ARG A 160 11.30 1.94 12.09
N THR A 161 12.06 1.23 12.95
CA THR A 161 11.57 0.01 13.62
C THR A 161 10.44 0.33 14.60
N ILE A 162 10.53 1.43 15.35
CA ILE A 162 9.44 1.93 16.21
C ILE A 162 8.19 2.23 15.36
N HIS A 163 8.33 3.00 14.28
CA HIS A 163 7.23 3.33 13.38
C HIS A 163 6.55 2.08 12.83
N ARG A 164 7.33 1.13 12.30
CA ARG A 164 6.85 -0.12 11.69
C ARG A 164 6.07 -1.01 12.68
N ASN A 165 6.46 -0.99 13.96
CA ASN A 165 5.77 -1.74 15.02
C ASN A 165 4.68 -0.93 15.73
N SER A 166 4.37 0.28 15.26
CA SER A 166 3.35 1.16 15.83
C SER A 166 1.99 1.00 15.15
N PRO A 167 0.88 1.46 15.77
CA PRO A 167 -0.42 1.56 15.11
C PRO A 167 -0.42 2.48 13.87
N ARG A 168 0.65 3.24 13.66
CA ARG A 168 0.83 4.16 12.51
C ARG A 168 1.68 3.59 11.40
N SER A 169 2.01 2.29 11.42
CA SER A 169 2.90 1.63 10.45
C SER A 169 2.46 1.78 8.99
N GLY A 170 1.15 1.90 8.74
CA GLY A 170 0.60 2.16 7.40
C GLY A 170 0.59 3.63 6.99
N GLN A 171 1.02 4.56 7.86
CA GLN A 171 1.05 6.00 7.63
C GLN A 171 2.43 6.47 7.19
N ARG A 172 2.58 7.77 6.91
CA ARG A 172 3.85 8.34 6.48
C ARG A 172 4.89 8.35 7.62
N PHE A 173 6.12 8.00 7.28
CA PHE A 173 7.30 8.26 8.08
C PHE A 173 8.07 9.42 7.44
N VAL A 174 8.11 10.56 8.12
CA VAL A 174 8.79 11.77 7.64
C VAL A 174 10.08 11.95 8.43
N GLN A 175 11.21 11.88 7.74
CA GLN A 175 12.54 12.11 8.32
C GLN A 175 13.01 13.51 8.01
N VAL A 176 13.58 14.17 9.02
CA VAL A 176 14.18 15.49 8.93
C VAL A 176 15.54 15.43 9.59
N ASN A 177 16.61 15.70 8.84
CA ASN A 177 17.93 15.93 9.42
C ASN A 177 18.06 17.42 9.76
N CYS A 178 17.98 17.76 11.04
CA CYS A 178 17.97 19.14 11.51
C CYS A 178 19.32 19.84 11.30
N ALA A 179 20.44 19.11 11.33
CA ALA A 179 21.76 19.69 11.09
C ALA A 179 22.02 20.01 9.60
N ALA A 180 21.28 19.37 8.68
CA ALA A 180 21.44 19.61 7.25
C ALA A 180 20.66 20.83 6.72
N ILE A 181 19.78 21.42 7.53
CA ILE A 181 18.92 22.54 7.13
C ILE A 181 19.52 23.85 7.69
N PRO A 182 19.76 24.86 6.85
CA PRO A 182 20.18 26.18 7.34
C PRO A 182 19.21 26.76 8.38
N GLU A 183 19.74 27.43 9.41
CA GLU A 183 18.94 27.94 10.53
C GLU A 183 17.80 28.86 10.06
N GLU A 184 18.04 29.67 9.03
CA GLU A 184 17.06 30.60 8.47
C GLU A 184 15.88 29.90 7.76
N LEU A 185 16.04 28.64 7.36
CA LEU A 185 15.04 27.87 6.61
C LEU A 185 14.35 26.82 7.46
N ILE A 186 14.86 26.49 8.64
CA ILE A 186 14.38 25.37 9.43
C ILE A 186 12.92 25.52 9.86
N GLU A 187 12.51 26.74 10.24
CA GLU A 187 11.11 27.03 10.60
C GLU A 187 10.19 26.83 9.39
N SER A 188 10.62 27.30 8.22
CA SER A 188 9.87 27.15 6.97
C SER A 188 9.78 25.69 6.52
N GLU A 189 10.84 24.92 6.67
CA GLU A 189 10.83 23.47 6.36
C GLU A 189 9.95 22.68 7.32
N LEU A 190 10.04 22.96 8.63
CA LEU A 190 9.28 22.23 9.64
C LEU A 190 7.79 22.56 9.61
N PHE A 191 7.43 23.83 9.53
CA PHE A 191 6.05 24.30 9.68
C PHE A 191 5.39 24.74 8.37
N GLY A 192 6.20 24.91 7.30
CA GLY A 192 5.71 25.42 6.02
C GLY A 192 5.55 26.93 5.99
N HIS A 193 5.17 27.45 4.83
CA HIS A 193 4.89 28.87 4.64
C HIS A 193 3.85 29.12 3.55
N GLU A 194 3.15 30.24 3.69
CA GLU A 194 2.28 30.75 2.62
C GLU A 194 3.09 31.57 1.62
N LYS A 195 2.60 31.63 0.39
CA LYS A 195 3.20 32.46 -0.66
C LYS A 195 3.33 33.92 -0.20
N GLY A 196 4.53 34.47 -0.34
CA GLY A 196 4.81 35.88 0.00
C GLY A 196 5.10 36.16 1.49
N SER A 197 5.24 35.13 2.34
CA SER A 197 5.52 35.32 3.78
C SER A 197 6.91 35.87 4.08
N PHE A 198 7.88 35.68 3.18
CA PHE A 198 9.23 36.23 3.23
C PHE A 198 9.81 36.43 1.83
N THR A 199 10.94 37.17 1.75
CA THR A 199 11.66 37.39 0.47
C THR A 199 12.20 36.07 -0.05
N GLY A 200 11.57 35.54 -1.10
CA GLY A 200 11.89 34.22 -1.67
C GLY A 200 10.75 33.19 -1.60
N ALA A 201 9.70 33.46 -0.84
CA ALA A 201 8.51 32.61 -0.78
C ALA A 201 7.63 32.77 -2.04
N THR A 202 8.06 32.19 -3.15
CA THR A 202 7.38 32.30 -4.46
C THR A 202 6.12 31.45 -4.54
N GLU A 203 6.06 30.36 -3.76
CA GLU A 203 4.94 29.41 -3.71
C GLU A 203 4.62 29.05 -2.25
N LYS A 204 3.44 28.46 -2.03
CA LYS A 204 3.08 27.87 -0.74
C LYS A 204 3.85 26.55 -0.56
N GLN A 205 4.45 26.35 0.63
CA GLN A 205 5.12 25.09 0.98
C GLN A 205 4.47 24.44 2.21
N VAL A 206 4.16 23.16 2.09
CA VAL A 206 3.63 22.33 3.18
C VAL A 206 4.77 21.88 4.08
N GLY A 207 4.69 22.16 5.38
CA GLY A 207 5.72 21.82 6.35
C GLY A 207 5.82 20.32 6.64
N LYS A 208 6.98 19.89 7.17
CA LYS A 208 7.24 18.49 7.52
C LYS A 208 6.29 17.94 8.59
N PHE A 209 5.88 18.78 9.56
CA PHE A 209 4.88 18.39 10.57
C PHE A 209 3.51 18.12 9.94
N GLU A 210 3.07 18.95 8.99
CA GLU A 210 1.82 18.75 8.27
C GLU A 210 1.91 17.50 7.38
N GLN A 211 3.06 17.27 6.70
CA GLN A 211 3.30 16.06 5.91
C GLN A 211 3.25 14.78 6.77
N ALA A 212 3.62 14.86 8.05
CA ALA A 212 3.62 13.76 9.00
C ALA A 212 2.28 13.60 9.75
N ASP A 213 1.24 14.35 9.37
CA ASP A 213 -0.06 14.25 10.06
C ASP A 213 -0.55 12.80 10.10
N ARG A 214 -1.01 12.38 11.28
CA ARG A 214 -1.39 11.00 11.62
C ARG A 214 -0.29 9.94 11.45
N GLY A 215 0.90 10.35 10.98
CA GLY A 215 2.07 9.51 10.78
C GLY A 215 3.09 9.61 11.92
N THR A 216 4.36 9.53 11.54
CA THR A 216 5.50 9.67 12.44
C THR A 216 6.49 10.65 11.84
N ILE A 217 6.94 11.63 12.63
CA ILE A 217 8.07 12.48 12.28
C ILE A 217 9.29 12.02 13.08
N PHE A 218 10.42 11.86 12.41
CA PHE A 218 11.72 11.62 13.01
C PHE A 218 12.63 12.81 12.79
N LEU A 219 12.95 13.52 13.87
CA LEU A 219 13.89 14.63 13.86
C LEU A 219 15.28 14.09 14.24
N ASP A 220 16.15 13.97 13.26
CA ASP A 220 17.53 13.54 13.48
C ASP A 220 18.40 14.76 13.84
N GLU A 221 19.38 14.53 14.69
CA GLU A 221 20.33 15.56 15.15
C GLU A 221 19.62 16.80 15.73
N VAL A 222 18.53 16.58 16.48
CA VAL A 222 17.72 17.64 17.08
C VAL A 222 18.53 18.50 18.07
N GLY A 223 19.63 17.96 18.63
CA GLY A 223 20.53 18.70 19.51
C GLY A 223 21.35 19.80 18.82
N ASP A 224 21.46 19.76 17.50
CA ASP A 224 22.19 20.75 16.71
C ASP A 224 21.32 21.96 16.31
N MET A 225 20.02 21.91 16.63
CA MET A 225 19.12 23.06 16.43
C MET A 225 19.48 24.18 17.41
N SER A 226 19.33 25.43 16.92
CA SER A 226 19.50 26.59 17.81
C SER A 226 18.45 26.60 18.92
N GLN A 227 18.79 27.24 20.06
CA GLN A 227 17.85 27.41 21.17
C GLN A 227 16.60 28.21 20.76
N LYS A 228 16.74 29.10 19.78
CA LYS A 228 15.63 29.86 19.26
C LYS A 228 14.63 28.97 18.52
N THR A 229 15.12 28.04 17.69
CA THR A 229 14.30 27.09 16.94
C THR A 229 13.66 26.07 17.85
#